data_f9afb095ed49e7364fce31acceb100ab
#
_entry.id   f9afb095ed49e7364fce31acceb100ab
#
_cell.length_a   1.000
_cell.length_b   1.000
_cell.length_c   1.000
_cell.angle_alpha   90.00
_cell.angle_beta   90.00
_cell.angle_gamma   90.00
#
_symmetry.space_group_name_H-M   'P 1'
#
loop_
_entity.id
_entity.type
_entity.pdbx_description
1 polymer ?
#
loop_
_entity_poly.entity_id
_entity_poly.type
_entity_poly.pdbx_seq_one_letter_code
_entity_poly.pdbx_strand_id
1 'polypeptide(L)'
;EPGTSAGAAYFRPDSEAIVARLPGWQVWSVDRRENALEDHSVLDGYIAGKRTQQQVFDYYLGWLTDPKISPHFTAPTDLSVDFTRQWGMDVAIGDLHQVVGQAKKLGGKVVLGGHSLGGAIATAYATWDFNGKSGSDDLDGLVLIDGASGPGSPITASDANARVQKLATSSPFLDLVGLGLPWSAGVFTALGSTAALSSPDAASLAYNWKLFPAMLKPPVEPTNKAQFGYALDTKTGPASLELVQMHIGELAPSGAPRGWKDDGITPVQRAAVAFAGIEGVDGTAWYHPQKLSLDSSAVNGGIANPADAVLDVHATHGKDLHIPIYAFATSLGNQRVLDAATALAKQSGLASSGLTLVDRASTYAHCDPIAAAPDKNDFLKTVEPFLHNIAS
;
A
#
# COMPACT_ATOMS: atom_id res chain seq x y z
N GLU A 1 -7.51 2.53 -2.93
CA GLU A 1 -6.67 1.46 -3.50
C GLU A 1 -5.31 1.48 -2.81
N PRO A 2 -4.87 0.39 -2.15
CA PRO A 2 -3.62 0.34 -1.41
C PRO A 2 -2.37 0.25 -2.30
N GLY A 3 -1.22 0.60 -1.72
CA GLY A 3 0.08 0.50 -2.34
C GLY A 3 0.62 -0.93 -2.45
N THR A 4 1.90 -1.05 -2.79
CA THR A 4 2.63 -2.32 -2.83
C THR A 4 2.64 -2.95 -1.45
N SER A 5 2.28 -4.22 -1.35
CA SER A 5 2.22 -4.98 -0.09
C SER A 5 1.33 -4.40 1.01
N ALA A 6 0.33 -3.60 0.65
CA ALA A 6 -0.67 -3.10 1.57
C ALA A 6 -2.05 -3.70 1.25
N GLY A 7 -2.85 -3.98 2.27
CA GLY A 7 -4.23 -4.44 2.19
C GLY A 7 -5.24 -3.34 2.53
N ALA A 8 -6.53 -3.69 2.63
CA ALA A 8 -7.60 -2.72 2.86
C ALA A 8 -7.47 -2.01 4.22
N ALA A 9 -7.13 -2.71 5.29
CA ALA A 9 -7.01 -2.12 6.62
C ALA A 9 -5.87 -1.08 6.73
N TYR A 10 -4.95 -1.03 5.77
CA TYR A 10 -3.91 -0.01 5.69
C TYR A 10 -4.47 1.42 5.77
N PHE A 11 -5.63 1.67 5.16
CA PHE A 11 -6.29 2.98 5.20
C PHE A 11 -7.11 3.24 6.46
N ARG A 12 -7.18 2.30 7.39
CA ARG A 12 -8.02 2.45 8.58
C ARG A 12 -7.79 3.77 9.34
N PRO A 13 -6.54 4.21 9.63
CA PRO A 13 -6.33 5.45 10.36
C PRO A 13 -6.92 6.68 9.66
N ASP A 14 -6.83 6.74 8.34
CA ASP A 14 -7.37 7.86 7.55
C ASP A 14 -8.86 7.73 7.31
N SER A 15 -9.35 6.51 7.06
CA SER A 15 -10.78 6.25 6.84
C SER A 15 -11.61 6.67 8.04
N GLU A 16 -11.19 6.29 9.25
CA GLU A 16 -11.84 6.72 10.51
C GLU A 16 -11.83 8.25 10.66
N ALA A 17 -10.72 8.90 10.28
CA ALA A 17 -10.62 10.36 10.38
C ALA A 17 -11.46 11.08 9.31
N ILE A 18 -11.52 10.56 8.08
CA ILE A 18 -12.32 11.12 6.99
C ILE A 18 -13.81 11.05 7.33
N VAL A 19 -14.33 9.88 7.72
CA VAL A 19 -15.78 9.75 8.04
C VAL A 19 -16.20 10.55 9.27
N ALA A 20 -15.27 10.74 10.23
CA ALA A 20 -15.53 11.60 11.39
C ALA A 20 -15.63 13.08 11.04
N ARG A 21 -14.90 13.54 10.02
CA ARG A 21 -14.84 14.95 9.56
C ARG A 21 -15.86 15.29 8.48
N LEU A 22 -16.26 14.30 7.69
CA LEU A 22 -17.15 14.43 6.54
C LEU A 22 -18.41 13.56 6.72
N PRO A 23 -19.39 14.02 7.53
CA PRO A 23 -20.64 13.30 7.71
C PRO A 23 -21.34 13.04 6.37
N GLY A 24 -21.79 11.80 6.17
CA GLY A 24 -22.42 11.38 4.92
C GLY A 24 -21.47 10.72 3.91
N TRP A 25 -20.15 10.81 4.09
CA TRP A 25 -19.19 10.04 3.33
C TRP A 25 -19.02 8.63 3.91
N GLN A 26 -18.74 7.69 3.02
CA GLN A 26 -18.27 6.35 3.35
C GLN A 26 -16.90 6.16 2.71
N VAL A 27 -16.00 5.44 3.38
CA VAL A 27 -14.71 5.03 2.80
C VAL A 27 -14.73 3.53 2.65
N TRP A 28 -14.51 3.07 1.43
CA TRP A 28 -14.37 1.66 1.06
C TRP A 28 -12.92 1.39 0.72
N SER A 29 -12.25 0.62 1.55
CA SER A 29 -10.90 0.13 1.28
C SER A 29 -10.98 -1.24 0.62
N VAL A 30 -10.08 -1.51 -0.30
CA VAL A 30 -10.13 -2.71 -1.15
C VAL A 30 -8.95 -3.61 -0.82
N ASP A 31 -9.23 -4.88 -0.51
CA ASP A 31 -8.22 -5.94 -0.59
C ASP A 31 -8.16 -6.46 -2.03
N ARG A 32 -6.96 -6.54 -2.58
CA ARG A 32 -6.77 -7.22 -3.85
C ARG A 32 -6.86 -8.72 -3.65
N ARG A 33 -7.15 -9.45 -4.73
CA ARG A 33 -7.43 -10.90 -4.65
C ARG A 33 -6.27 -11.74 -4.13
N GLU A 34 -5.02 -11.26 -4.18
CA GLU A 34 -3.86 -11.93 -3.61
C GLU A 34 -3.94 -12.10 -2.08
N ASN A 35 -4.66 -11.23 -1.38
CA ASN A 35 -4.90 -11.35 0.05
C ASN A 35 -5.68 -12.64 0.40
N ALA A 36 -6.49 -13.17 -0.52
CA ALA A 36 -7.18 -14.45 -0.33
C ALA A 36 -6.25 -15.69 -0.27
N LEU A 37 -4.96 -15.53 -0.57
CA LEU A 37 -3.94 -16.60 -0.46
C LEU A 37 -3.28 -16.65 0.92
N GLU A 38 -3.60 -15.72 1.81
CA GLU A 38 -2.94 -15.53 3.09
C GLU A 38 -3.56 -16.39 4.19
N ASP A 39 -2.76 -16.82 5.14
CA ASP A 39 -3.22 -17.58 6.31
C ASP A 39 -3.13 -16.69 7.57
N HIS A 40 -4.21 -16.03 7.92
CA HIS A 40 -4.34 -15.20 9.11
C HIS A 40 -4.77 -15.96 10.36
N SER A 41 -5.01 -17.28 10.29
CA SER A 41 -5.66 -18.08 11.33
C SER A 41 -5.02 -17.95 12.72
N VAL A 42 -3.68 -17.88 12.80
CA VAL A 42 -2.97 -17.75 14.08
C VAL A 42 -2.78 -16.28 14.47
N LEU A 43 -2.62 -15.38 13.50
CA LEU A 43 -2.51 -13.94 13.71
C LEU A 43 -3.82 -13.37 14.29
N ASP A 44 -4.97 -13.74 13.73
CA ASP A 44 -6.29 -13.36 14.24
C ASP A 44 -6.50 -13.88 15.68
N GLY A 45 -6.02 -15.07 15.96
CA GLY A 45 -6.04 -15.63 17.31
C GLY A 45 -5.22 -14.80 18.31
N TYR A 46 -4.13 -14.18 17.87
CA TYR A 46 -3.32 -13.27 18.68
C TYR A 46 -4.01 -11.92 18.89
N ILE A 47 -4.54 -11.33 17.84
CA ILE A 47 -5.34 -10.10 17.91
C ILE A 47 -6.51 -10.27 18.88
N ALA A 48 -7.18 -11.43 18.84
CA ALA A 48 -8.28 -11.79 19.74
C ALA A 48 -7.83 -12.20 21.15
N GLY A 49 -6.53 -12.15 21.50
CA GLY A 49 -6.00 -12.55 22.80
C GLY A 49 -6.06 -14.07 23.10
N LYS A 50 -6.28 -14.91 22.07
CA LYS A 50 -6.38 -16.37 22.19
C LYS A 50 -5.04 -17.09 21.95
N ARG A 51 -4.03 -16.39 21.48
CA ARG A 51 -2.68 -16.88 21.21
C ARG A 51 -1.65 -15.98 21.89
N THR A 52 -0.51 -16.54 22.23
CA THR A 52 0.63 -15.79 22.77
C THR A 52 1.52 -15.28 21.62
N GLN A 53 2.31 -14.25 21.88
CA GLN A 53 3.32 -13.74 20.95
C GLN A 53 4.26 -14.85 20.46
N GLN A 54 4.69 -15.75 21.36
CA GLN A 54 5.56 -16.88 21.02
C GLN A 54 4.87 -17.85 20.05
N GLN A 55 3.61 -18.19 20.30
CA GLN A 55 2.86 -19.11 19.42
C GLN A 55 2.72 -18.56 18.00
N VAL A 56 2.47 -17.25 17.87
CA VAL A 56 2.36 -16.59 16.56
C VAL A 56 3.71 -16.54 15.87
N PHE A 57 4.75 -16.15 16.59
CA PHE A 57 6.11 -16.12 16.08
C PHE A 57 6.56 -17.49 15.60
N ASP A 58 6.36 -18.52 16.41
CA ASP A 58 6.73 -19.90 16.09
C ASP A 58 6.00 -20.38 14.83
N TYR A 59 4.71 -20.11 14.75
CA TYR A 59 3.89 -20.55 13.62
C TYR A 59 4.36 -19.94 12.28
N TYR A 60 4.64 -18.65 12.21
CA TYR A 60 4.99 -18.01 10.94
C TYR A 60 6.50 -18.00 10.65
N LEU A 61 7.35 -17.86 11.66
CA LEU A 61 8.78 -17.61 11.46
C LEU A 61 9.72 -18.56 12.24
N GLY A 62 9.36 -18.94 13.45
CA GLY A 62 10.25 -19.73 14.34
C GLY A 62 10.68 -21.04 13.72
N TRP A 63 9.78 -21.72 13.03
CA TRP A 63 10.03 -23.01 12.36
C TRP A 63 11.12 -22.94 11.29
N LEU A 64 11.38 -21.78 10.70
CA LEU A 64 12.48 -21.61 9.73
C LEU A 64 13.86 -21.86 10.35
N THR A 65 13.97 -21.76 11.66
CA THR A 65 15.21 -22.02 12.41
C THR A 65 15.13 -23.18 13.38
N ASP A 66 13.91 -23.66 13.70
CA ASP A 66 13.67 -24.85 14.51
C ASP A 66 12.63 -25.80 13.84
N PRO A 67 13.09 -26.83 13.11
CA PRO A 67 12.20 -27.76 12.39
C PRO A 67 11.32 -28.63 13.30
N LYS A 68 11.46 -28.53 14.63
CA LYS A 68 10.59 -29.22 15.58
C LYS A 68 9.28 -28.50 15.83
N ILE A 69 9.18 -27.23 15.42
CA ILE A 69 7.96 -26.45 15.57
C ILE A 69 6.90 -26.99 14.62
N SER A 70 5.78 -27.45 15.19
CA SER A 70 4.61 -27.97 14.44
C SER A 70 3.35 -27.79 15.30
N PRO A 71 2.20 -27.39 14.72
CA PRO A 71 2.04 -26.98 13.31
C PRO A 71 2.71 -25.64 13.00
N HIS A 72 2.97 -25.37 11.73
CA HIS A 72 3.53 -24.11 11.27
C HIS A 72 2.90 -23.68 9.92
N PHE A 73 3.06 -22.42 9.57
CA PHE A 73 2.64 -21.84 8.30
C PHE A 73 3.28 -22.58 7.12
N THR A 74 2.48 -22.84 6.11
CA THR A 74 2.94 -23.45 4.86
C THR A 74 2.49 -22.56 3.70
N ALA A 75 3.44 -21.88 3.08
CA ALA A 75 3.16 -21.05 1.91
C ALA A 75 2.71 -21.91 0.71
N PRO A 76 1.80 -21.39 -0.12
CA PRO A 76 1.47 -22.05 -1.39
C PRO A 76 2.72 -22.16 -2.28
N THR A 77 2.83 -23.26 -3.02
CA THR A 77 3.90 -23.44 -4.01
C THR A 77 3.58 -22.68 -5.29
N ASP A 78 4.60 -22.23 -6.03
CA ASP A 78 4.40 -21.54 -7.33
C ASP A 78 3.50 -22.34 -8.29
N LEU A 79 3.60 -23.68 -8.26
CA LEU A 79 2.75 -24.56 -9.08
C LEU A 79 1.28 -24.52 -8.62
N SER A 80 1.02 -24.50 -7.32
CA SER A 80 -0.36 -24.46 -6.80
C SER A 80 -1.06 -23.14 -7.05
N VAL A 81 -0.32 -22.07 -7.29
CA VAL A 81 -0.82 -20.72 -7.55
C VAL A 81 -0.42 -20.20 -8.94
N ASP A 82 -0.11 -21.09 -9.87
CA ASP A 82 0.33 -20.72 -11.23
C ASP A 82 -0.68 -19.79 -11.96
N PHE A 83 -1.98 -19.95 -11.67
CA PHE A 83 -3.04 -19.07 -12.19
C PHE A 83 -2.85 -17.58 -11.82
N THR A 84 -2.12 -17.26 -10.75
CA THR A 84 -1.85 -15.88 -10.32
C THR A 84 -0.89 -15.13 -11.24
N ARG A 85 -0.21 -15.83 -12.17
CA ARG A 85 0.63 -15.22 -13.22
C ARG A 85 -0.16 -14.29 -14.15
N GLN A 86 -1.48 -14.43 -14.16
CA GLN A 86 -2.39 -13.58 -14.93
C GLN A 86 -2.91 -12.38 -14.11
N TRP A 87 -2.58 -12.28 -12.81
CA TRP A 87 -3.03 -11.20 -11.97
C TRP A 87 -2.22 -9.92 -12.22
N GLY A 88 -2.56 -9.25 -13.30
CA GLY A 88 -1.98 -7.99 -13.73
C GLY A 88 -2.91 -6.80 -13.56
N MET A 89 -2.63 -5.73 -14.30
CA MET A 89 -3.40 -4.49 -14.24
C MET A 89 -4.85 -4.70 -14.71
N ASP A 90 -5.07 -5.46 -15.78
CA ASP A 90 -6.42 -5.74 -16.30
C ASP A 90 -7.30 -6.40 -15.23
N VAL A 91 -6.76 -7.39 -14.52
CA VAL A 91 -7.45 -8.06 -13.41
C VAL A 91 -7.73 -7.09 -12.25
N ALA A 92 -6.74 -6.31 -11.84
CA ALA A 92 -6.91 -5.33 -10.75
C ALA A 92 -7.95 -4.26 -11.09
N ILE A 93 -7.94 -3.74 -12.33
CA ILE A 93 -8.92 -2.78 -12.83
C ILE A 93 -10.31 -3.39 -12.95
N GLY A 94 -10.41 -4.64 -13.43
CA GLY A 94 -11.68 -5.35 -13.51
C GLY A 94 -12.34 -5.56 -12.14
N ASP A 95 -11.55 -5.93 -11.13
CA ASP A 95 -12.03 -6.06 -9.74
C ASP A 95 -12.46 -4.71 -9.17
N LEU A 96 -11.64 -3.67 -9.35
CA LEU A 96 -11.94 -2.33 -8.89
C LEU A 96 -13.19 -1.76 -9.56
N HIS A 97 -13.42 -2.09 -10.84
CA HIS A 97 -14.63 -1.69 -11.56
C HIS A 97 -15.91 -2.29 -10.94
N GLN A 98 -15.83 -3.53 -10.43
CA GLN A 98 -16.95 -4.10 -9.68
C GLN A 98 -17.22 -3.32 -8.38
N VAL A 99 -16.18 -2.92 -7.66
CA VAL A 99 -16.30 -2.14 -6.42
C VAL A 99 -16.90 -0.77 -6.71
N VAL A 100 -16.38 -0.04 -7.70
CA VAL A 100 -16.91 1.27 -8.14
C VAL A 100 -18.37 1.13 -8.58
N GLY A 101 -18.70 0.07 -9.34
CA GLY A 101 -20.06 -0.21 -9.75
C GLY A 101 -21.03 -0.46 -8.57
N GLN A 102 -20.55 -1.05 -7.46
CA GLN A 102 -21.37 -1.18 -6.25
C GLN A 102 -21.51 0.17 -5.53
N ALA A 103 -20.44 0.97 -5.44
CA ALA A 103 -20.50 2.29 -4.84
C ALA A 103 -21.51 3.21 -5.58
N LYS A 104 -21.51 3.19 -6.90
CA LYS A 104 -22.48 3.96 -7.71
C LYS A 104 -23.93 3.58 -7.45
N LYS A 105 -24.23 2.33 -7.13
CA LYS A 105 -25.61 1.89 -6.81
C LYS A 105 -26.17 2.52 -5.55
N LEU A 106 -25.31 3.09 -4.68
CA LEU A 106 -25.75 3.84 -3.52
C LEU A 106 -26.26 5.26 -3.87
N GLY A 107 -26.07 5.71 -5.12
CA GLY A 107 -26.62 6.97 -5.63
C GLY A 107 -25.90 8.23 -5.19
N GLY A 108 -24.73 8.12 -4.56
CA GLY A 108 -23.88 9.25 -4.15
C GLY A 108 -22.77 9.55 -5.14
N LYS A 109 -21.90 10.50 -4.77
CA LYS A 109 -20.67 10.81 -5.46
C LYS A 109 -19.62 9.71 -5.20
N VAL A 110 -18.85 9.34 -6.21
CA VAL A 110 -17.80 8.33 -6.14
C VAL A 110 -16.44 8.96 -6.40
N VAL A 111 -15.58 8.97 -5.40
CA VAL A 111 -14.20 9.43 -5.52
C VAL A 111 -13.27 8.23 -5.39
N LEU A 112 -12.43 8.01 -6.39
CA LEU A 112 -11.41 6.97 -6.35
C LEU A 112 -10.10 7.55 -5.80
N GLY A 113 -9.57 6.93 -4.74
CA GLY A 113 -8.29 7.31 -4.17
C GLY A 113 -7.30 6.14 -4.21
N GLY A 114 -5.99 6.47 -4.28
CA GLY A 114 -4.94 5.46 -4.20
C GLY A 114 -3.65 6.02 -3.64
N HIS A 115 -2.95 5.19 -2.86
CA HIS A 115 -1.63 5.49 -2.31
C HIS A 115 -0.56 4.68 -3.04
N SER A 116 0.58 5.31 -3.36
CA SER A 116 1.72 4.61 -3.97
C SER A 116 1.33 3.90 -5.29
N LEU A 117 1.54 2.59 -5.43
CA LEU A 117 1.04 1.78 -6.54
C LEU A 117 -0.48 1.95 -6.72
N GLY A 118 -1.24 2.07 -5.63
CA GLY A 118 -2.68 2.33 -5.69
C GLY A 118 -3.03 3.63 -6.40
N GLY A 119 -2.18 4.66 -6.31
CA GLY A 119 -2.33 5.89 -7.10
C GLY A 119 -2.09 5.67 -8.61
N ALA A 120 -1.14 4.80 -8.96
CA ALA A 120 -0.94 4.39 -10.35
C ALA A 120 -2.14 3.56 -10.87
N ILE A 121 -2.69 2.65 -10.05
CA ILE A 121 -3.89 1.89 -10.38
C ILE A 121 -5.11 2.81 -10.52
N ALA A 122 -5.29 3.77 -9.61
CA ALA A 122 -6.36 4.77 -9.70
C ALA A 122 -6.26 5.63 -10.95
N THR A 123 -5.04 6.02 -11.36
CA THR A 123 -4.79 6.70 -12.64
C THR A 123 -5.14 5.79 -13.83
N ALA A 124 -4.70 4.53 -13.78
CA ALA A 124 -5.02 3.56 -14.82
C ALA A 124 -6.54 3.36 -14.94
N TYR A 125 -7.25 3.21 -13.83
CA TYR A 125 -8.71 3.08 -13.81
C TYR A 125 -9.39 4.29 -14.46
N ALA A 126 -9.05 5.50 -14.01
CA ALA A 126 -9.67 6.73 -14.50
C ALA A 126 -9.48 6.93 -16.03
N THR A 127 -8.40 6.37 -16.57
CA THR A 127 -8.07 6.46 -18.00
C THR A 127 -8.26 5.15 -18.76
N TRP A 128 -8.87 4.11 -18.12
CA TRP A 128 -9.09 2.80 -18.74
C TRP A 128 -10.19 2.85 -19.78
N ASP A 129 -10.02 2.09 -20.85
CA ASP A 129 -11.05 1.89 -21.87
C ASP A 129 -12.01 0.75 -21.47
N PHE A 130 -13.16 1.10 -20.99
CA PHE A 130 -14.28 0.18 -20.76
C PHE A 130 -15.22 0.14 -21.98
N ASN A 131 -14.78 -0.51 -23.05
CA ASN A 131 -15.53 -0.63 -24.31
C ASN A 131 -15.89 0.73 -24.93
N GLY A 132 -14.92 1.61 -25.07
CA GLY A 132 -15.07 2.95 -25.64
C GLY A 132 -15.52 4.02 -24.64
N LYS A 133 -15.61 3.69 -23.34
CA LYS A 133 -15.91 4.63 -22.27
C LYS A 133 -14.70 4.79 -21.35
N SER A 134 -14.43 6.01 -20.95
CA SER A 134 -13.41 6.29 -19.95
C SER A 134 -13.83 5.82 -18.57
N GLY A 135 -12.93 5.24 -17.80
CA GLY A 135 -13.20 4.93 -16.39
C GLY A 135 -13.56 6.16 -15.56
N SER A 136 -13.15 7.35 -15.98
CA SER A 136 -13.55 8.61 -15.35
C SER A 136 -15.06 8.90 -15.45
N ASP A 137 -15.79 8.29 -16.40
CA ASP A 137 -17.25 8.42 -16.51
C ASP A 137 -17.99 7.81 -15.29
N ASP A 138 -17.32 6.97 -14.53
CA ASP A 138 -17.86 6.32 -13.33
C ASP A 138 -17.46 7.02 -12.03
N LEU A 139 -16.70 8.11 -12.11
CA LEU A 139 -16.12 8.80 -10.96
C LEU A 139 -16.52 10.28 -10.93
N ASP A 140 -16.50 10.86 -9.73
CA ASP A 140 -16.70 12.28 -9.48
C ASP A 140 -15.41 13.00 -9.04
N GLY A 141 -14.33 12.24 -8.78
CA GLY A 141 -13.03 12.79 -8.41
C GLY A 141 -11.95 11.72 -8.30
N LEU A 142 -10.69 12.18 -8.38
CA LEU A 142 -9.49 11.32 -8.28
C LEU A 142 -8.56 11.87 -7.20
N VAL A 143 -8.14 11.00 -6.26
CA VAL A 143 -7.21 11.34 -5.17
C VAL A 143 -5.94 10.50 -5.29
N LEU A 144 -4.81 11.15 -5.52
CA LEU A 144 -3.50 10.55 -5.75
C LEU A 144 -2.59 10.86 -4.55
N ILE A 145 -2.27 9.85 -3.75
CA ILE A 145 -1.44 10.00 -2.54
C ILE A 145 -0.09 9.37 -2.80
N ASP A 146 0.90 10.19 -3.00
CA ASP A 146 2.31 9.80 -3.27
C ASP A 146 2.49 8.69 -4.30
N GLY A 147 1.60 8.66 -5.29
CA GLY A 147 1.59 7.71 -6.40
C GLY A 147 0.67 8.17 -7.52
N ALA A 148 1.14 8.09 -8.74
CA ALA A 148 0.39 8.41 -9.96
C ALA A 148 1.13 7.85 -11.17
N SER A 149 0.43 7.68 -12.29
CA SER A 149 1.05 7.43 -13.59
C SER A 149 0.83 8.63 -14.49
N GLY A 150 1.91 9.29 -14.88
CA GLY A 150 1.90 10.41 -15.83
C GLY A 150 2.55 10.04 -17.15
N PRO A 151 2.39 10.90 -18.18
CA PRO A 151 3.12 10.76 -19.44
C PRO A 151 4.64 10.76 -19.20
N GLY A 152 5.35 9.82 -19.81
CA GLY A 152 6.80 9.69 -19.62
C GLY A 152 7.40 8.69 -20.58
N SER A 153 8.30 7.86 -20.06
CA SER A 153 8.98 6.80 -20.82
C SER A 153 8.44 5.45 -20.35
N PRO A 154 7.32 4.97 -20.90
CA PRO A 154 6.79 3.65 -20.56
C PRO A 154 7.77 2.56 -21.01
N ILE A 155 7.61 1.34 -20.47
CA ILE A 155 8.37 0.17 -20.92
C ILE A 155 8.20 -0.01 -22.43
N THR A 156 9.27 -0.43 -23.13
CA THR A 156 9.15 -0.75 -24.56
C THR A 156 8.43 -2.08 -24.78
N ALA A 157 7.81 -2.27 -25.95
CA ALA A 157 7.17 -3.55 -26.28
C ALA A 157 8.18 -4.72 -26.28
N SER A 158 9.44 -4.49 -26.68
CA SER A 158 10.50 -5.49 -26.62
C SER A 158 10.83 -5.91 -25.20
N ASP A 159 11.01 -4.94 -24.30
CA ASP A 159 11.29 -5.22 -22.88
C ASP A 159 10.11 -5.86 -22.18
N ALA A 160 8.88 -5.43 -22.52
CA ALA A 160 7.65 -6.04 -22.03
C ALA A 160 7.57 -7.52 -22.41
N ASN A 161 7.80 -7.86 -23.69
CA ASN A 161 7.85 -9.25 -24.16
C ASN A 161 8.91 -10.07 -23.41
N ALA A 162 10.13 -9.54 -23.25
CA ALA A 162 11.20 -10.23 -22.55
C ALA A 162 10.84 -10.51 -21.08
N ARG A 163 10.18 -9.55 -20.40
CA ARG A 163 9.75 -9.72 -19.00
C ARG A 163 8.57 -10.68 -18.87
N VAL A 164 7.61 -10.68 -19.80
CA VAL A 164 6.51 -11.67 -19.84
C VAL A 164 7.08 -13.09 -20.00
N GLN A 165 8.05 -13.29 -20.90
CA GLN A 165 8.72 -14.58 -21.04
C GLN A 165 9.44 -15.01 -19.76
N LYS A 166 10.12 -14.09 -19.08
CA LYS A 166 10.76 -14.37 -17.79
C LYS A 166 9.73 -14.72 -16.71
N LEU A 167 8.62 -14.00 -16.66
CA LEU A 167 7.55 -14.25 -15.70
C LEU A 167 6.97 -15.67 -15.83
N ALA A 168 6.91 -16.23 -17.04
CA ALA A 168 6.41 -17.58 -17.28
C ALA A 168 7.20 -18.69 -16.53
N THR A 169 8.46 -18.42 -16.15
CA THR A 169 9.37 -19.39 -15.51
C THR A 169 9.88 -18.96 -14.13
N SER A 170 9.58 -17.75 -13.67
CA SER A 170 9.93 -17.25 -12.33
C SER A 170 8.78 -17.46 -11.35
N SER A 171 8.95 -17.13 -10.06
CA SER A 171 7.82 -17.04 -9.12
C SER A 171 6.77 -16.07 -9.63
N PRO A 172 5.46 -16.31 -9.45
CA PRO A 172 4.42 -15.34 -9.78
C PRO A 172 4.47 -14.09 -8.91
N PHE A 173 5.12 -14.15 -7.75
CA PHE A 173 5.18 -13.07 -6.77
C PHE A 173 6.57 -12.46 -6.63
N LEU A 174 6.62 -11.18 -6.28
CA LEU A 174 7.85 -10.46 -5.96
C LEU A 174 8.40 -10.93 -4.61
N ASP A 175 9.71 -11.15 -4.54
CA ASP A 175 10.44 -11.29 -3.29
C ASP A 175 11.01 -9.93 -2.88
N LEU A 176 10.20 -9.19 -2.11
CA LEU A 176 10.49 -7.78 -1.77
C LEU A 176 11.68 -7.61 -0.80
N VAL A 177 12.01 -8.65 -0.02
CA VAL A 177 13.11 -8.59 0.95
C VAL A 177 14.29 -9.47 0.55
N GLY A 178 14.22 -10.18 -0.57
CA GLY A 178 15.34 -10.95 -1.14
C GLY A 178 15.70 -12.21 -0.35
N LEU A 179 14.76 -12.82 0.36
CA LEU A 179 14.97 -14.03 1.16
C LEU A 179 14.60 -15.32 0.43
N GLY A 180 14.15 -15.25 -0.82
CA GLY A 180 13.56 -16.39 -1.52
C GLY A 180 12.18 -16.80 -0.98
N LEU A 181 11.53 -15.93 -0.20
CA LEU A 181 10.27 -16.14 0.48
C LEU A 181 9.33 -14.96 0.15
N PRO A 182 8.58 -14.98 -0.96
CA PRO A 182 7.77 -13.85 -1.43
C PRO A 182 6.79 -13.28 -0.39
N TRP A 183 6.27 -14.15 0.48
CA TRP A 183 5.34 -13.81 1.56
C TRP A 183 5.99 -13.09 2.75
N SER A 184 7.32 -13.15 2.88
CA SER A 184 8.00 -12.77 4.13
C SER A 184 7.89 -11.29 4.47
N ALA A 185 7.90 -10.40 3.49
CA ALA A 185 7.75 -8.96 3.73
C ALA A 185 6.42 -8.63 4.43
N GLY A 186 5.31 -9.17 3.93
CA GLY A 186 3.99 -8.98 4.52
C GLY A 186 3.90 -9.61 5.90
N VAL A 187 4.35 -10.86 6.07
CA VAL A 187 4.36 -11.54 7.37
C VAL A 187 5.21 -10.79 8.41
N PHE A 188 6.41 -10.31 8.07
CA PHE A 188 7.21 -9.51 9.00
C PHE A 188 6.49 -8.25 9.45
N THR A 189 5.84 -7.56 8.51
CA THR A 189 5.11 -6.33 8.81
C THR A 189 3.86 -6.61 9.64
N ALA A 190 3.08 -7.63 9.30
CA ALA A 190 1.89 -8.04 10.05
C ALA A 190 2.22 -8.47 11.48
N LEU A 191 3.26 -9.30 11.67
CA LEU A 191 3.70 -9.73 13.00
C LEU A 191 4.24 -8.57 13.82
N GLY A 192 5.08 -7.72 13.23
CA GLY A 192 5.68 -6.57 13.92
C GLY A 192 4.62 -5.57 14.37
N SER A 193 3.68 -5.21 13.50
CA SER A 193 2.60 -4.27 13.81
C SER A 193 1.63 -4.85 14.85
N THR A 194 1.23 -6.12 14.70
CA THR A 194 0.34 -6.76 15.67
C THR A 194 0.99 -6.90 17.04
N ALA A 195 2.29 -7.25 17.10
CA ALA A 195 3.03 -7.32 18.36
C ALA A 195 3.16 -5.92 19.01
N ALA A 196 3.39 -4.88 18.20
CA ALA A 196 3.45 -3.50 18.68
C ALA A 196 2.10 -3.01 19.27
N LEU A 197 0.97 -3.56 18.82
CA LEU A 197 -0.37 -3.26 19.36
C LEU A 197 -0.72 -4.13 20.56
N SER A 198 -0.54 -5.45 20.44
CA SER A 198 -1.06 -6.42 21.41
C SER A 198 -0.13 -6.63 22.62
N SER A 199 1.17 -6.41 22.47
CA SER A 199 2.17 -6.58 23.51
C SER A 199 3.29 -5.53 23.38
N PRO A 200 2.96 -4.21 23.41
CA PRO A 200 3.88 -3.13 23.04
C PRO A 200 5.18 -3.11 23.86
N ASP A 201 5.08 -3.40 25.16
CA ASP A 201 6.19 -3.30 26.13
C ASP A 201 6.96 -4.61 26.32
N ALA A 202 6.49 -5.72 25.73
CA ALA A 202 7.21 -7.00 25.79
C ALA A 202 8.47 -6.93 24.90
N ALA A 203 9.50 -7.71 25.28
CA ALA A 203 10.71 -7.86 24.47
C ALA A 203 10.38 -8.44 23.07
N SER A 204 11.02 -7.90 22.04
CA SER A 204 10.82 -8.36 20.67
C SER A 204 11.46 -9.71 20.43
N LEU A 205 10.65 -10.71 20.09
CA LEU A 205 11.14 -12.06 19.74
C LEU A 205 11.97 -12.03 18.45
N ALA A 206 11.66 -11.16 17.53
CA ALA A 206 12.39 -11.01 16.27
C ALA A 206 13.84 -10.55 16.48
N TYR A 207 14.12 -9.75 17.52
CA TYR A 207 15.44 -9.20 17.77
C TYR A 207 16.55 -10.26 17.88
N ASN A 208 16.29 -11.34 18.61
CA ASN A 208 17.24 -12.44 18.83
C ASN A 208 17.14 -13.54 17.78
N TRP A 209 16.19 -13.46 16.85
CA TRP A 209 16.04 -14.46 15.80
C TRP A 209 17.16 -14.38 14.77
N LYS A 210 17.75 -15.54 14.40
CA LYS A 210 18.95 -15.62 13.56
C LYS A 210 18.75 -15.10 12.13
N LEU A 211 17.54 -15.21 11.61
CA LEU A 211 17.21 -14.78 10.23
C LEU A 211 16.68 -13.34 10.19
N PHE A 212 16.51 -12.67 11.35
CA PHE A 212 16.04 -11.28 11.34
C PHE A 212 17.09 -10.37 10.72
N PRO A 213 16.74 -9.53 9.71
CA PRO A 213 17.69 -8.70 9.00
C PRO A 213 18.47 -7.76 9.95
N ALA A 214 19.80 -7.81 9.87
CA ALA A 214 20.66 -7.01 10.78
C ALA A 214 20.39 -5.51 10.67
N MET A 215 20.03 -5.01 9.48
CA MET A 215 19.70 -3.60 9.22
C MET A 215 18.43 -3.12 9.94
N LEU A 216 17.57 -4.03 10.38
CA LEU A 216 16.35 -3.73 11.13
C LEU A 216 16.52 -3.88 12.64
N LYS A 217 17.72 -4.29 13.11
CA LYS A 217 18.00 -4.48 14.53
C LYS A 217 18.45 -3.17 15.18
N PRO A 218 17.76 -2.68 16.21
CA PRO A 218 18.28 -1.62 17.05
C PRO A 218 19.60 -2.03 17.73
N PRO A 219 20.42 -1.07 18.21
CA PRO A 219 21.69 -1.38 18.86
C PRO A 219 21.53 -2.05 20.24
N VAL A 220 20.32 -2.11 20.78
CA VAL A 220 19.97 -2.71 22.07
C VAL A 220 18.66 -3.47 21.94
N GLU A 221 18.43 -4.45 22.82
CA GLU A 221 17.19 -5.24 22.82
C GLU A 221 15.97 -4.32 23.00
N PRO A 222 15.04 -4.27 22.02
CA PRO A 222 13.89 -3.39 22.04
C PRO A 222 12.64 -4.09 22.59
N THR A 223 11.67 -3.27 23.01
CA THR A 223 10.28 -3.71 23.08
C THR A 223 9.71 -3.94 21.66
N ASN A 224 8.57 -4.62 21.55
CA ASN A 224 7.88 -4.79 20.25
C ASN A 224 7.56 -3.44 19.59
N LYS A 225 7.04 -2.49 20.37
CA LYS A 225 6.80 -1.11 19.93
C LYS A 225 8.05 -0.45 19.37
N ALA A 226 9.17 -0.60 20.08
CA ALA A 226 10.45 -0.02 19.67
C ALA A 226 11.06 -0.72 18.44
N GLN A 227 10.92 -2.05 18.33
CA GLN A 227 11.37 -2.78 17.16
C GLN A 227 10.63 -2.35 15.91
N PHE A 228 9.31 -2.24 15.99
CA PHE A 228 8.48 -1.81 14.87
C PHE A 228 8.76 -0.35 14.47
N GLY A 229 8.80 0.56 15.45
CA GLY A 229 9.15 1.96 15.20
C GLY A 229 10.54 2.13 14.58
N TYR A 230 11.56 1.42 15.09
CA TYR A 230 12.92 1.48 14.58
C TYR A 230 13.04 1.02 13.12
N ALA A 231 12.29 -0.01 12.73
CA ALA A 231 12.31 -0.53 11.36
C ALA A 231 11.70 0.43 10.34
N LEU A 232 10.68 1.20 10.74
CA LEU A 232 9.92 2.05 9.82
C LEU A 232 10.25 3.55 9.93
N ASP A 233 10.96 3.99 10.97
CA ASP A 233 11.31 5.41 11.12
C ASP A 233 12.37 5.84 10.09
N THR A 234 12.19 7.03 9.51
CA THR A 234 13.06 7.59 8.46
C THR A 234 14.51 7.77 8.87
N LYS A 235 14.81 7.88 10.18
CA LYS A 235 16.17 8.09 10.70
C LYS A 235 16.89 6.76 10.95
N THR A 236 16.14 5.68 11.17
CA THR A 236 16.70 4.40 11.63
C THR A 236 16.41 3.25 10.67
N GLY A 237 15.33 3.30 9.93
CA GLY A 237 15.00 2.34 8.88
C GLY A 237 15.98 2.43 7.70
N PRO A 238 16.30 1.31 7.05
CA PRO A 238 17.17 1.32 5.87
C PRO A 238 16.48 1.95 4.66
N ALA A 239 17.26 2.58 3.78
CA ALA A 239 16.74 3.18 2.55
C ALA A 239 15.99 2.19 1.64
N SER A 240 16.30 0.89 1.70
CA SER A 240 15.55 -0.15 0.99
C SER A 240 14.09 -0.31 1.43
N LEU A 241 13.72 0.25 2.57
CA LEU A 241 12.35 0.27 3.10
C LEU A 241 11.68 1.65 2.97
N GLU A 242 12.21 2.55 2.14
CA GLU A 242 11.65 3.90 1.92
C GLU A 242 10.15 3.87 1.61
N LEU A 243 9.68 2.82 0.92
CA LEU A 243 8.27 2.62 0.56
C LEU A 243 7.32 2.36 1.76
N VAL A 244 7.84 2.12 2.97
CA VAL A 244 7.03 1.95 4.20
C VAL A 244 7.44 2.93 5.31
N GLN A 245 8.36 3.85 5.03
CA GLN A 245 8.87 4.78 6.04
C GLN A 245 7.87 5.86 6.43
N MET A 246 7.99 6.25 7.71
CA MET A 246 7.24 7.32 8.37
C MET A 246 8.14 8.09 9.32
N HIS A 247 7.75 9.30 9.70
CA HIS A 247 8.39 10.06 10.78
C HIS A 247 7.76 9.64 12.12
N ILE A 248 8.31 8.59 12.76
CA ILE A 248 7.70 7.96 13.95
C ILE A 248 8.33 8.51 15.24
N GLY A 249 9.68 8.49 15.34
CA GLY A 249 10.34 8.94 16.56
C GLY A 249 11.73 8.39 16.78
N GLU A 250 12.02 7.96 18.01
CA GLU A 250 13.34 7.48 18.41
C GLU A 250 13.28 6.45 19.55
N LEU A 251 14.36 5.70 19.73
CA LEU A 251 14.51 4.83 20.90
C LEU A 251 14.48 5.66 22.19
N ALA A 252 13.79 5.17 23.20
CA ALA A 252 13.81 5.78 24.52
C ALA A 252 15.24 5.82 25.08
N PRO A 253 15.61 6.82 25.90
CA PRO A 253 16.98 6.98 26.39
C PRO A 253 17.42 5.86 27.35
N SER A 254 16.46 5.16 27.98
CA SER A 254 16.70 4.10 28.96
C SER A 254 15.64 3.01 28.90
N GLY A 255 15.87 1.91 29.62
CA GLY A 255 14.97 0.75 29.71
C GLY A 255 15.64 -0.53 29.22
N ALA A 256 15.17 -1.68 29.72
CA ALA A 256 15.57 -3.02 29.29
C ALA A 256 14.35 -3.96 29.44
N PRO A 257 13.70 -4.34 28.33
CA PRO A 257 14.00 -3.92 26.94
C PRO A 257 13.79 -2.42 26.71
N ARG A 258 14.45 -1.89 25.66
CA ARG A 258 14.39 -0.48 25.32
C ARG A 258 13.04 -0.13 24.68
N GLY A 259 12.37 0.90 25.22
CA GLY A 259 11.12 1.42 24.70
C GLY A 259 11.29 2.37 23.51
N TRP A 260 10.19 2.95 23.08
CA TRP A 260 10.08 3.93 21.99
C TRP A 260 9.50 5.25 22.48
N LYS A 261 10.00 6.36 21.96
CA LYS A 261 9.48 7.71 22.18
C LYS A 261 8.87 8.23 20.87
N ASP A 262 7.57 8.48 20.88
CA ASP A 262 6.84 9.09 19.76
C ASP A 262 7.12 10.61 19.73
N ASP A 263 8.06 11.05 18.89
CA ASP A 263 8.35 12.48 18.70
C ASP A 263 8.20 12.94 17.23
N GLY A 264 7.78 12.03 16.35
CA GLY A 264 7.45 12.31 14.96
C GLY A 264 6.03 12.86 14.76
N ILE A 265 5.63 12.92 13.50
CA ILE A 265 4.25 13.28 13.11
C ILE A 265 3.33 12.06 13.10
N THR A 266 3.89 10.85 12.96
CA THR A 266 3.18 9.58 12.91
C THR A 266 3.44 8.79 14.20
N PRO A 267 2.50 8.72 15.16
CA PRO A 267 2.65 7.86 16.33
C PRO A 267 2.80 6.39 15.90
N VAL A 268 3.72 5.66 16.54
CA VAL A 268 3.98 4.25 16.21
C VAL A 268 2.72 3.38 16.31
N GLN A 269 1.82 3.70 17.23
CA GLN A 269 0.56 2.99 17.37
C GLN A 269 -0.33 3.16 16.13
N ARG A 270 -0.37 4.34 15.53
CA ARG A 270 -1.14 4.58 14.30
C ARG A 270 -0.51 3.88 13.10
N ALA A 271 0.82 3.90 12.99
CA ALA A 271 1.54 3.11 12.02
C ALA A 271 1.23 1.62 12.17
N ALA A 272 1.23 1.11 13.41
CA ALA A 272 0.90 -0.29 13.68
C ALA A 272 -0.57 -0.62 13.33
N VAL A 273 -1.52 0.27 13.59
CA VAL A 273 -2.94 0.10 13.18
C VAL A 273 -3.07 -0.04 11.67
N ALA A 274 -2.29 0.72 10.89
CA ALA A 274 -2.33 0.64 9.42
C ALA A 274 -1.89 -0.74 8.89
N PHE A 275 -0.94 -1.39 9.54
CA PHE A 275 -0.35 -2.63 9.04
C PHE A 275 -0.84 -3.91 9.73
N ALA A 276 -1.50 -3.82 10.89
CA ALA A 276 -1.86 -5.00 11.67
C ALA A 276 -3.09 -5.77 11.15
N GLY A 277 -3.90 -5.13 10.32
CA GLY A 277 -5.21 -5.68 9.98
C GLY A 277 -6.21 -5.63 11.14
N ILE A 278 -7.43 -6.02 10.89
CA ILE A 278 -8.52 -6.11 11.86
C ILE A 278 -9.60 -7.08 11.38
N GLU A 279 -10.02 -8.01 12.26
CA GLU A 279 -11.19 -8.87 12.03
C GLU A 279 -11.22 -9.56 10.64
N GLY A 280 -10.08 -10.08 10.19
CA GLY A 280 -9.94 -10.74 8.89
C GLY A 280 -9.80 -9.80 7.70
N VAL A 281 -9.57 -8.50 7.95
CA VAL A 281 -9.23 -7.51 6.92
C VAL A 281 -7.74 -7.17 7.01
N ASP A 282 -7.04 -7.31 5.91
CA ASP A 282 -5.59 -7.21 5.87
C ASP A 282 -5.07 -5.77 5.93
N GLY A 283 -4.05 -5.53 6.75
CA GLY A 283 -3.26 -4.29 6.72
C GLY A 283 -2.09 -4.39 5.74
N THR A 284 -1.63 -5.63 5.47
CA THR A 284 -0.52 -5.92 4.54
C THR A 284 -0.95 -6.94 3.49
N ALA A 285 -0.34 -6.90 2.31
CA ALA A 285 -0.42 -7.99 1.35
C ALA A 285 0.87 -8.82 1.39
N TRP A 286 0.75 -10.14 1.62
CA TRP A 286 1.89 -11.05 1.72
C TRP A 286 2.44 -11.42 0.34
N TYR A 287 1.56 -11.48 -0.63
CA TYR A 287 1.87 -11.84 -2.01
C TYR A 287 1.66 -10.64 -2.92
N HIS A 288 2.68 -10.27 -3.68
CA HIS A 288 2.58 -9.18 -4.63
C HIS A 288 2.81 -9.70 -6.06
N PRO A 289 1.77 -9.71 -6.93
CA PRO A 289 1.90 -10.26 -8.27
C PRO A 289 2.96 -9.51 -9.08
N GLN A 290 3.94 -10.23 -9.65
CA GLN A 290 4.96 -9.65 -10.52
C GLN A 290 4.33 -9.03 -11.78
N LYS A 291 3.25 -9.64 -12.30
CA LYS A 291 2.55 -9.12 -13.48
C LYS A 291 1.95 -7.74 -13.22
N LEU A 292 1.36 -7.49 -12.04
CA LEU A 292 0.80 -6.18 -11.70
C LEU A 292 1.88 -5.08 -11.73
N SER A 293 3.07 -5.36 -11.18
CA SER A 293 4.21 -4.44 -11.25
C SER A 293 4.73 -4.25 -12.67
N LEU A 294 4.74 -5.31 -13.47
CA LEU A 294 5.16 -5.23 -14.87
C LEU A 294 4.18 -4.37 -15.67
N ASP A 295 2.89 -4.63 -15.57
CA ASP A 295 1.85 -3.93 -16.32
C ASP A 295 1.77 -2.44 -15.91
N SER A 296 2.00 -2.11 -14.64
CA SER A 296 2.04 -0.72 -14.18
C SER A 296 3.13 0.11 -14.88
N SER A 297 4.19 -0.54 -15.37
CA SER A 297 5.27 0.13 -16.13
C SER A 297 4.86 0.54 -17.55
N ALA A 298 3.73 0.06 -18.05
CA ALA A 298 3.16 0.48 -19.34
C ALA A 298 2.15 1.63 -19.19
N VAL A 299 1.56 1.81 -18.00
CA VAL A 299 0.60 2.91 -17.78
C VAL A 299 1.29 4.24 -17.96
N ASN A 300 0.83 5.04 -18.92
CA ASN A 300 1.49 6.24 -19.42
C ASN A 300 0.55 7.47 -19.36
N GLY A 301 -0.11 7.69 -18.22
CA GLY A 301 -1.02 8.82 -18.06
C GLY A 301 -2.19 8.83 -19.05
N GLY A 302 -2.69 7.68 -19.42
CA GLY A 302 -3.79 7.56 -20.39
C GLY A 302 -3.39 7.80 -21.83
N ILE A 303 -2.10 7.73 -22.17
CA ILE A 303 -1.57 7.78 -23.54
C ILE A 303 -1.18 6.36 -23.96
N ALA A 304 -1.81 5.87 -25.02
CA ALA A 304 -1.50 4.56 -25.59
C ALA A 304 -0.03 4.44 -25.99
N ASN A 305 0.55 3.26 -25.78
CA ASN A 305 1.92 2.96 -26.16
C ASN A 305 2.06 1.51 -26.67
N PRO A 306 3.13 1.15 -27.39
CA PRO A 306 3.26 -0.18 -27.99
C PRO A 306 3.34 -1.35 -27.01
N ALA A 307 3.65 -1.13 -25.74
CA ALA A 307 3.69 -2.19 -24.72
C ALA A 307 2.30 -2.57 -24.24
N ASP A 308 1.30 -1.70 -24.40
CA ASP A 308 -0.07 -1.93 -23.94
C ASP A 308 -0.64 -3.24 -24.50
N ALA A 309 -0.47 -3.48 -25.80
CA ALA A 309 -0.93 -4.70 -26.46
C ALA A 309 -0.19 -5.98 -26.00
N VAL A 310 1.02 -5.86 -25.46
CA VAL A 310 1.82 -6.97 -24.92
C VAL A 310 1.37 -7.33 -23.51
N LEU A 311 0.99 -6.31 -22.73
CA LEU A 311 0.70 -6.42 -21.30
C LEU A 311 -0.80 -6.42 -20.97
N ASP A 312 -1.66 -6.25 -21.99
CA ASP A 312 -3.10 -6.15 -21.84
C ASP A 312 -3.51 -4.94 -20.98
N VAL A 313 -2.88 -3.78 -21.25
CA VAL A 313 -3.16 -2.52 -20.58
C VAL A 313 -4.01 -1.64 -21.48
N HIS A 314 -5.13 -1.14 -20.98
CA HIS A 314 -6.10 -0.36 -21.76
C HIS A 314 -6.26 1.08 -21.26
N ALA A 315 -5.25 1.63 -20.56
CA ALA A 315 -5.26 2.98 -20.03
C ALA A 315 -4.95 4.01 -21.15
N THR A 316 -5.98 4.37 -21.96
CA THR A 316 -5.81 5.16 -23.21
C THR A 316 -6.69 6.41 -23.28
N HIS A 317 -7.54 6.67 -22.28
CA HIS A 317 -8.49 7.78 -22.23
C HIS A 317 -8.01 9.01 -21.43
N GLY A 318 -6.71 9.30 -21.39
CA GLY A 318 -6.19 10.41 -20.61
C GLY A 318 -6.74 11.78 -21.05
N LYS A 319 -7.05 11.97 -22.35
CA LYS A 319 -7.67 13.19 -22.89
C LYS A 319 -9.17 13.33 -22.53
N ASP A 320 -9.81 12.24 -22.16
CA ASP A 320 -11.24 12.20 -21.87
C ASP A 320 -11.55 12.33 -20.37
N LEU A 321 -10.50 12.44 -19.54
CA LEU A 321 -10.65 12.65 -18.10
C LEU A 321 -11.25 14.04 -17.82
N HIS A 322 -12.39 14.08 -17.14
CA HIS A 322 -13.17 15.32 -16.94
C HIS A 322 -13.49 15.59 -15.45
N ILE A 323 -12.97 14.76 -14.55
CA ILE A 323 -13.19 14.85 -13.10
C ILE A 323 -12.06 15.64 -12.41
N PRO A 324 -12.32 16.30 -11.27
CA PRO A 324 -11.28 16.98 -10.51
C PRO A 324 -10.24 15.99 -9.97
N ILE A 325 -8.98 16.46 -9.91
CA ILE A 325 -7.82 15.71 -9.44
C ILE A 325 -7.26 16.38 -8.19
N TYR A 326 -7.03 15.59 -7.16
CA TYR A 326 -6.22 15.94 -6.00
C TYR A 326 -4.94 15.10 -6.02
N ALA A 327 -3.78 15.73 -5.81
CA ALA A 327 -2.50 15.03 -5.71
C ALA A 327 -1.69 15.53 -4.52
N PHE A 328 -1.20 14.60 -3.71
CA PHE A 328 -0.36 14.84 -2.53
C PHE A 328 0.98 14.14 -2.72
N ALA A 329 2.08 14.89 -2.68
CA ALA A 329 3.43 14.38 -2.85
C ALA A 329 4.17 14.32 -1.52
N THR A 330 4.91 13.23 -1.30
CA THR A 330 5.85 13.04 -0.18
C THR A 330 7.28 12.81 -0.71
N SER A 331 8.21 12.44 0.15
CA SER A 331 9.63 12.27 -0.21
C SER A 331 9.87 11.23 -1.31
N LEU A 332 9.09 10.14 -1.36
CA LEU A 332 9.31 9.07 -2.33
C LEU A 332 8.78 9.42 -3.73
N GLY A 333 7.51 9.81 -3.83
CA GLY A 333 6.89 10.20 -5.09
C GLY A 333 7.37 11.56 -5.58
N ASN A 334 7.63 12.48 -4.65
CA ASN A 334 8.10 13.85 -4.84
C ASN A 334 7.41 14.59 -6.01
N GLN A 335 8.11 15.44 -6.72
CA GLN A 335 7.58 16.23 -7.83
C GLN A 335 6.91 15.38 -8.93
N ARG A 336 7.31 14.10 -9.10
CA ARG A 336 6.77 13.23 -10.15
C ARG A 336 5.26 13.00 -10.02
N VAL A 337 4.73 12.94 -8.80
CA VAL A 337 3.27 12.78 -8.55
C VAL A 337 2.52 14.02 -8.99
N LEU A 338 3.04 15.20 -8.66
CA LEU A 338 2.43 16.48 -9.03
C LEU A 338 2.52 16.74 -10.54
N ASP A 339 3.65 16.38 -11.16
CA ASP A 339 3.85 16.47 -12.61
C ASP A 339 2.89 15.53 -13.35
N ALA A 340 2.68 14.32 -12.85
CA ALA A 340 1.73 13.37 -13.41
C ALA A 340 0.30 13.91 -13.37
N ALA A 341 -0.15 14.41 -12.22
CA ALA A 341 -1.47 15.02 -12.07
C ALA A 341 -1.64 16.27 -12.98
N THR A 342 -0.60 17.10 -13.05
CA THR A 342 -0.59 18.30 -13.92
C THR A 342 -0.66 17.91 -15.39
N ALA A 343 0.06 16.87 -15.80
CA ALA A 343 0.04 16.40 -17.19
C ALA A 343 -1.31 15.81 -17.59
N LEU A 344 -1.94 15.03 -16.69
CA LEU A 344 -3.31 14.52 -16.88
C LEU A 344 -4.32 15.66 -17.04
N ALA A 345 -4.29 16.65 -16.14
CA ALA A 345 -5.17 17.82 -16.21
C ALA A 345 -4.97 18.62 -17.50
N LYS A 346 -3.70 18.82 -17.91
CA LYS A 346 -3.38 19.52 -19.16
C LYS A 346 -3.85 18.76 -20.39
N GLN A 347 -3.64 17.43 -20.42
CA GLN A 347 -4.01 16.57 -21.55
C GLN A 347 -5.53 16.55 -21.77
N SER A 348 -6.30 16.55 -20.70
CA SER A 348 -7.76 16.53 -20.74
C SER A 348 -8.39 17.93 -20.85
N GLY A 349 -7.60 19.00 -20.76
CA GLY A 349 -8.13 20.37 -20.74
C GLY A 349 -8.88 20.72 -19.46
N LEU A 350 -8.62 20.02 -18.37
CA LEU A 350 -9.24 20.29 -17.06
C LEU A 350 -8.88 21.72 -16.61
N ALA A 351 -9.89 22.46 -16.17
CA ALA A 351 -9.67 23.82 -15.65
C ALA A 351 -8.76 23.78 -14.39
N SER A 352 -7.98 24.82 -14.17
CA SER A 352 -7.08 24.89 -13.01
C SER A 352 -7.80 24.79 -11.67
N SER A 353 -9.06 25.18 -11.58
CA SER A 353 -9.92 24.98 -10.40
C SER A 353 -10.24 23.51 -10.11
N GLY A 354 -10.10 22.64 -11.10
CA GLY A 354 -10.28 21.19 -10.96
C GLY A 354 -9.01 20.44 -10.53
N LEU A 355 -7.87 21.15 -10.33
CA LEU A 355 -6.60 20.52 -9.95
C LEU A 355 -6.11 21.07 -8.62
N THR A 356 -5.97 20.19 -7.64
CA THR A 356 -5.40 20.49 -6.31
C THR A 356 -4.07 19.78 -6.16
N LEU A 357 -2.99 20.52 -5.95
CA LEU A 357 -1.64 19.99 -5.78
C LEU A 357 -1.11 20.35 -4.39
N VAL A 358 -0.64 19.35 -3.64
CA VAL A 358 -0.07 19.50 -2.30
C VAL A 358 1.33 18.91 -2.27
N ASP A 359 2.34 19.76 -2.15
CA ASP A 359 3.73 19.35 -2.01
C ASP A 359 4.11 19.25 -0.54
N ARG A 360 4.50 18.05 -0.11
CA ARG A 360 5.06 17.75 1.22
C ARG A 360 6.34 16.90 1.12
N ALA A 361 6.98 16.89 -0.04
CA ALA A 361 8.18 16.07 -0.29
C ALA A 361 9.32 16.33 0.72
N SER A 362 9.43 17.54 1.27
CA SER A 362 10.46 17.89 2.25
C SER A 362 10.10 17.59 3.71
N THR A 363 8.83 17.23 4.00
CA THR A 363 8.32 17.13 5.37
C THR A 363 7.57 15.85 5.69
N TYR A 364 7.22 15.06 4.67
CA TYR A 364 6.49 13.81 4.79
C TYR A 364 7.28 12.65 4.17
N ALA A 365 7.40 11.56 4.88
CA ALA A 365 7.79 10.27 4.31
C ALA A 365 6.59 9.61 3.63
N HIS A 366 6.86 8.57 2.83
CA HIS A 366 5.89 7.91 1.95
C HIS A 366 4.58 7.55 2.63
N CYS A 367 4.63 6.96 3.82
CA CYS A 367 3.45 6.47 4.52
C CYS A 367 2.89 7.43 5.60
N ASP A 368 3.51 8.59 5.83
CA ASP A 368 2.98 9.58 6.79
C ASP A 368 1.54 10.03 6.46
N PRO A 369 1.15 10.28 5.18
CA PRO A 369 -0.22 10.69 4.87
C PRO A 369 -1.28 9.74 5.41
N ILE A 370 -0.94 8.44 5.50
CA ILE A 370 -1.88 7.38 5.89
C ILE A 370 -2.05 7.27 7.41
N ALA A 371 -0.99 7.57 8.18
CA ALA A 371 -0.97 7.26 9.62
C ALA A 371 -0.56 8.42 10.52
N ALA A 372 -0.23 9.60 9.99
CA ALA A 372 0.09 10.76 10.81
C ALA A 372 -1.02 11.10 11.81
N ALA A 373 -0.68 11.67 12.95
CA ALA A 373 -1.66 12.13 13.93
C ALA A 373 -2.65 13.11 13.29
N PRO A 374 -3.97 13.02 13.54
CA PRO A 374 -4.97 13.78 12.80
C PRO A 374 -4.80 15.32 12.85
N ASP A 375 -4.18 15.84 13.90
CA ASP A 375 -3.83 17.25 14.04
C ASP A 375 -2.57 17.64 13.25
N LYS A 376 -1.70 16.67 12.95
CA LYS A 376 -0.47 16.81 12.17
C LYS A 376 -0.61 16.32 10.72
N ASN A 377 -1.72 15.68 10.35
CA ASN A 377 -1.93 15.10 9.03
C ASN A 377 -2.41 16.16 8.03
N ASP A 378 -1.47 16.67 7.22
CA ASP A 378 -1.78 17.65 6.18
C ASP A 378 -2.56 17.07 5.01
N PHE A 379 -2.47 15.73 4.77
CA PHE A 379 -3.35 15.09 3.79
C PHE A 379 -4.81 15.25 4.19
N LEU A 380 -5.17 14.91 5.43
CA LEU A 380 -6.55 15.08 5.93
C LEU A 380 -7.02 16.53 5.86
N LYS A 381 -6.16 17.50 6.21
CA LYS A 381 -6.48 18.93 6.18
C LYS A 381 -6.75 19.47 4.77
N THR A 382 -6.08 18.91 3.77
CA THR A 382 -6.14 19.43 2.40
C THR A 382 -7.05 18.62 1.48
N VAL A 383 -7.30 17.32 1.77
CA VAL A 383 -8.29 16.53 1.03
C VAL A 383 -9.73 16.84 1.44
N GLU A 384 -9.96 17.24 2.70
CA GLU A 384 -11.30 17.59 3.20
C GLU A 384 -11.99 18.69 2.37
N PRO A 385 -11.36 19.86 2.09
CA PRO A 385 -11.96 20.86 1.20
C PRO A 385 -12.23 20.35 -0.23
N PHE A 386 -11.34 19.50 -0.75
CA PHE A 386 -11.53 18.90 -2.07
C PHE A 386 -12.77 18.00 -2.12
N LEU A 387 -12.96 17.15 -1.11
CA LEU A 387 -14.13 16.27 -1.01
C LEU A 387 -15.43 17.07 -0.78
N HIS A 388 -15.38 18.14 0.02
CA HIS A 388 -16.52 19.06 0.18
C HIS A 388 -16.96 19.69 -1.14
N ASN A 389 -16.02 20.11 -1.97
CA ASN A 389 -16.34 20.72 -3.28
C ASN A 389 -16.97 19.70 -4.25
N ILE A 390 -16.67 18.41 -4.14
CA ILE A 390 -17.31 17.36 -4.94
C ILE A 390 -18.74 17.08 -4.46
N ALA A 391 -18.98 17.17 -3.15
CA ALA A 391 -20.30 16.92 -2.55
C ALA A 391 -21.30 18.04 -2.79
N SER A 392 -20.83 19.29 -3.02
CA SER A 392 -21.66 20.45 -3.29
C SER A 392 -22.10 20.53 -4.75
#